data_fd99a21713cd4b7383a02b0d97787acd
#
_entry.id   fd99a21713cd4b7383a02b0d97787acd
#
_cell.length_a   1.000
_cell.length_b   1.000
_cell.length_c   1.000
_cell.angle_alpha   90.00
_cell.angle_beta   90.00
_cell.angle_gamma   90.00
#
_symmetry.space_group_name_H-M   'P 1'
#
loop_
_entity.id
_entity.type
_entity.pdbx_description
1 polymer ?
#
loop_
_entity_poly.entity_id
_entity_poly.type
_entity_poly.pdbx_seq_one_letter_code
_entity_poly.pdbx_strand_id
1 'polypeptide(L)'
;MSTTSSSGIERTLRGCRPADVDPVVIDAADLDSTAPDHLRDLKQGLAARGYQPAAVATEAAFDAEGTLERQREADRLRGLVRAASFLGAGRIEVAVEDEPSEEARTALAALAERADREGVEFVRVDGAA
;
A
#
# COMPACT_ATOMS: atom_id res chain seq x y z
N MET A 1 21.83 -6.72 22.84
CA MET A 1 21.58 -6.91 22.07
C MET A 1 21.21 -7.17 21.60
N SER A 2 21.08 -6.83 22.05
CA SER A 2 20.57 -7.01 21.19
C SER A 2 20.31 -7.18 20.84
N THR A 3 20.17 -6.73 21.19
CA THR A 3 19.77 -6.81 20.40
C THR A 3 19.46 -6.87 20.11
N THR A 4 19.28 -6.31 20.49
CA THR A 4 18.91 -6.31 19.73
C THR A 4 18.68 -6.47 19.41
N SER A 5 18.63 -6.05 19.71
CA SER A 5 18.45 -6.17 19.04
C SER A 5 18.57 -6.39 18.62
N SER A 6 18.60 -6.21 18.95
CA SER A 6 18.72 -6.34 18.17
C SER A 6 18.94 -6.71 17.72
N SER A 7 19.03 -6.86 17.84
CA SER A 7 19.48 -7.05 17.27
C SER A 7 19.49 -6.81 16.78
N GLY A 8 19.13 -6.02 16.75
CA GLY A 8 19.23 -5.58 16.24
C GLY A 8 19.52 -4.95 15.96
N ILE A 9 19.46 -4.27 16.32
CA ILE A 9 20.01 -3.57 15.81
C ILE A 9 21.08 -3.76 15.87
N GLU A 10 21.38 -4.32 15.98
CA GLU A 10 22.24 -4.67 15.69
C GLU A 10 22.73 -5.00 15.16
N ARG A 11 22.63 -5.03 15.17
CA ARG A 11 23.15 -5.24 14.35
C ARG A 11 23.11 -4.57 13.74
N THR A 12 22.70 -3.75 13.94
CA THR A 12 22.77 -3.14 13.30
C THR A 12 23.26 -2.68 13.09
N LEU A 13 23.52 -2.44 13.59
CA LEU A 13 24.11 -2.13 12.95
C LEU A 13 24.96 -2.54 12.34
N ARG A 14 25.34 -3.18 13.18
CA ARG A 14 25.88 -3.52 12.02
C ARG A 14 25.07 -3.03 10.96
N GLY A 15 24.92 -2.21 11.11
CA GLY A 15 24.44 -1.44 10.37
C GLY A 15 23.33 -1.82 9.60
N CYS A 16 22.31 -1.49 9.71
CA CYS A 16 21.20 -1.70 8.91
C CYS A 16 21.50 -1.33 7.49
N ARG A 17 22.20 -2.18 6.82
CA ARG A 17 22.41 -1.97 5.41
C ARG A 17 21.12 -2.26 4.68
N PRO A 18 20.87 -1.62 3.54
CA PRO A 18 19.65 -1.92 2.79
C PRO A 18 19.49 -3.40 2.47
N ALA A 19 20.58 -4.10 2.30
CA ALA A 19 20.54 -5.53 2.00
C ALA A 19 20.00 -6.35 3.16
N ASP A 20 19.94 -5.76 4.37
CA ASP A 20 19.47 -6.45 5.54
C ASP A 20 17.96 -6.33 5.71
N VAL A 21 17.28 -5.62 4.82
CA VAL A 21 15.85 -5.39 4.91
C VAL A 21 15.18 -5.92 3.64
N ASP A 22 14.18 -6.76 3.83
CA ASP A 22 13.45 -7.35 2.71
C ASP A 22 12.22 -6.52 2.39
N PRO A 23 12.10 -6.04 1.15
CA PRO A 23 10.88 -5.34 0.74
C PRO A 23 9.74 -6.33 0.57
N VAL A 24 8.55 -5.93 1.00
CA VAL A 24 7.37 -6.77 0.87
C VAL A 24 6.24 -5.98 0.26
N VAL A 25 5.36 -6.68 -0.44
CA VAL A 25 4.14 -6.13 -0.96
C VAL A 25 3.02 -6.56 -0.02
N ILE A 26 2.25 -5.60 0.46
CA ILE A 26 1.14 -5.87 1.37
C ILE A 26 -0.13 -5.92 0.56
N ASP A 27 -0.83 -7.05 0.60
CA ASP A 27 -2.14 -7.17 -0.06
C ASP A 27 -3.16 -6.44 0.81
N ALA A 28 -3.93 -5.56 0.20
CA ALA A 28 -4.94 -4.79 0.93
C ALA A 28 -5.96 -5.69 1.60
N ALA A 29 -6.22 -6.87 1.03
CA ALA A 29 -7.15 -7.82 1.62
C ALA A 29 -6.67 -8.33 2.98
N ASP A 30 -5.38 -8.23 3.24
CA ASP A 30 -4.81 -8.66 4.52
C ASP A 30 -4.79 -7.55 5.56
N LEU A 31 -5.21 -6.34 5.19
CA LEU A 31 -5.30 -5.24 6.15
C LEU A 31 -6.65 -5.28 6.83
N ASP A 32 -6.65 -5.51 8.13
CA ASP A 32 -7.90 -5.50 8.90
C ASP A 32 -8.45 -4.11 9.06
N SER A 33 -7.58 -3.10 8.99
CA SER A 33 -7.97 -1.73 9.22
C SER A 33 -6.93 -0.79 8.64
N THR A 34 -7.37 0.39 8.21
CA THR A 34 -6.46 1.45 7.80
C THR A 34 -6.36 2.54 8.87
N ALA A 35 -6.83 2.25 10.08
CA ALA A 35 -6.70 3.19 11.19
C ALA A 35 -5.21 3.37 11.54
N PRO A 36 -4.81 4.59 11.92
CA PRO A 36 -3.39 4.86 12.19
C PRO A 36 -2.76 3.94 13.22
N ASP A 37 -3.49 3.61 14.28
CA ASP A 37 -2.93 2.74 15.32
C ASP A 37 -2.63 1.35 14.77
N HIS A 38 -3.55 0.82 13.96
CA HIS A 38 -3.36 -0.50 13.35
C HIS A 38 -2.17 -0.48 12.40
N LEU A 39 -2.07 0.56 11.59
CA LEU A 39 -0.97 0.67 10.64
C LEU A 39 0.37 0.83 11.35
N ARG A 40 0.38 1.56 12.46
CA ARG A 40 1.61 1.71 13.24
C ARG A 40 2.08 0.37 13.78
N ASP A 41 1.15 -0.42 14.32
CA ASP A 41 1.49 -1.72 14.86
C ASP A 41 2.00 -2.66 13.76
N LEU A 42 1.35 -2.60 12.60
CA LEU A 42 1.78 -3.42 11.46
C LEU A 42 3.19 -3.03 11.02
N LYS A 43 3.44 -1.72 10.90
CA LYS A 43 4.73 -1.22 10.49
C LYS A 43 5.82 -1.66 11.45
N GLN A 44 5.55 -1.54 12.76
CA GLN A 44 6.52 -1.95 13.77
C GLN A 44 6.76 -3.46 13.74
N GLY A 45 5.70 -4.24 13.55
CA GLY A 45 5.83 -5.69 13.49
C GLY A 45 6.65 -6.15 12.30
N LEU A 46 6.46 -5.50 11.15
CA LEU A 46 7.24 -5.83 9.97
C LEU A 46 8.71 -5.47 10.18
N ALA A 47 8.96 -4.27 10.70
CA ALA A 47 10.33 -3.83 10.94
C ALA A 47 11.05 -4.76 11.90
N ALA A 48 10.35 -5.24 12.93
CA ALA A 48 10.95 -6.14 13.91
C ALA A 48 11.36 -7.46 13.28
N ARG A 49 10.78 -7.83 12.14
CA ARG A 49 11.10 -9.06 11.43
C ARG A 49 12.00 -8.85 10.23
N GLY A 50 12.50 -7.62 10.03
CA GLY A 50 13.39 -7.32 8.92
C GLY A 50 12.67 -7.07 7.62
N TYR A 51 11.40 -6.71 7.65
CA TYR A 51 10.62 -6.42 6.45
C TYR A 51 10.31 -4.94 6.35
N GLN A 52 10.23 -4.45 5.12
CA GLN A 52 9.85 -3.06 4.88
C GLN A 52 8.75 -3.04 3.82
N PRO A 53 7.63 -2.35 4.08
CA PRO A 53 6.60 -2.22 3.06
C PRO A 53 7.15 -1.49 1.85
N ALA A 54 7.06 -2.13 0.68
CA ALA A 54 7.48 -1.52 -0.58
C ALA A 54 6.28 -1.07 -1.38
N ALA A 55 5.16 -1.78 -1.27
CA ALA A 55 3.96 -1.49 -2.03
C ALA A 55 2.75 -2.02 -1.29
N VAL A 56 1.61 -1.41 -1.56
CA VAL A 56 0.30 -1.95 -1.19
C VAL A 56 -0.39 -2.34 -2.49
N ALA A 57 -0.93 -3.55 -2.56
CA ALA A 57 -1.57 -4.06 -3.75
C ALA A 57 -3.06 -4.26 -3.51
N THR A 58 -3.87 -3.89 -4.48
CA THR A 58 -5.31 -4.06 -4.38
C THR A 58 -5.91 -4.22 -5.78
N GLU A 59 -7.19 -4.61 -5.82
CA GLU A 59 -7.97 -4.62 -7.05
C GLU A 59 -8.98 -3.49 -6.98
N ALA A 60 -9.21 -2.83 -8.11
CA ALA A 60 -10.22 -1.79 -8.20
C ALA A 60 -11.50 -2.39 -8.77
N ALA A 61 -12.62 -2.12 -8.13
CA ALA A 61 -13.92 -2.66 -8.51
C ALA A 61 -14.86 -1.52 -8.90
N PHE A 62 -14.58 -0.88 -10.04
CA PHE A 62 -15.40 0.21 -10.55
C PHE A 62 -16.47 -0.25 -11.53
N ASP A 63 -16.61 -1.55 -11.72
CA ASP A 63 -17.60 -2.10 -12.60
C ASP A 63 -18.98 -2.17 -11.96
N ALA A 64 -19.06 -1.90 -10.67
CA ALA A 64 -20.35 -1.91 -9.97
C ALA A 64 -21.25 -0.82 -10.54
N GLU A 65 -22.54 -1.12 -10.63
CA GLU A 65 -23.52 -0.15 -11.09
C GLU A 65 -23.86 0.78 -9.96
N GLY A 66 -24.06 2.04 -10.31
CA GLY A 66 -24.50 3.01 -9.34
C GLY A 66 -23.39 3.93 -8.86
N THR A 67 -23.77 5.18 -8.70
CA THR A 67 -22.82 6.21 -8.30
C THR A 67 -22.30 5.98 -6.89
N LEU A 68 -23.16 5.51 -5.98
CA LEU A 68 -22.76 5.31 -4.60
C LEU A 68 -21.68 4.25 -4.47
N GLU A 69 -21.83 3.13 -5.18
CA GLU A 69 -20.84 2.08 -5.12
C GLU A 69 -19.51 2.55 -5.68
N ARG A 70 -19.54 3.33 -6.76
CA ARG A 70 -18.30 3.86 -7.32
C ARG A 70 -17.63 4.85 -6.37
N GLN A 71 -18.42 5.65 -5.66
CA GLN A 71 -17.87 6.58 -4.67
C GLN A 71 -17.25 5.83 -3.50
N ARG A 72 -17.89 4.76 -3.06
CA ARG A 72 -17.33 3.96 -1.97
C ARG A 72 -16.01 3.32 -2.37
N GLU A 73 -15.95 2.85 -3.61
CA GLU A 73 -14.69 2.26 -4.08
C GLU A 73 -13.59 3.31 -4.18
N ALA A 74 -13.92 4.50 -4.68
CA ALA A 74 -12.95 5.59 -4.73
C ALA A 74 -12.47 5.96 -3.33
N ASP A 75 -13.38 6.00 -2.36
CA ASP A 75 -13.01 6.31 -0.97
C ASP A 75 -12.11 5.24 -0.40
N ARG A 76 -12.41 3.97 -0.68
CA ARG A 76 -11.59 2.87 -0.22
C ARG A 76 -10.17 2.99 -0.77
N LEU A 77 -10.05 3.27 -2.06
CA LEU A 77 -8.74 3.39 -2.70
C LEU A 77 -7.97 4.60 -2.18
N ARG A 78 -8.65 5.70 -1.92
CA ARG A 78 -7.98 6.86 -1.30
C ARG A 78 -7.45 6.52 0.08
N GLY A 79 -8.21 5.73 0.84
CA GLY A 79 -7.75 5.26 2.14
C GLY A 79 -6.52 4.39 2.04
N LEU A 80 -6.44 3.57 0.98
CA LEU A 80 -5.27 2.72 0.77
C LEU A 80 -4.04 3.54 0.35
N VAL A 81 -4.24 4.60 -0.43
CA VAL A 81 -3.13 5.50 -0.77
C VAL A 81 -2.57 6.13 0.52
N ARG A 82 -3.46 6.57 1.40
CA ARG A 82 -3.02 7.15 2.68
C ARG A 82 -2.31 6.10 3.52
N ALA A 83 -2.83 4.87 3.54
CA ALA A 83 -2.19 3.80 4.29
C ALA A 83 -0.81 3.50 3.74
N ALA A 84 -0.65 3.46 2.42
CA ALA A 84 0.65 3.22 1.81
C ALA A 84 1.64 4.29 2.21
N SER A 85 1.21 5.55 2.17
CA SER A 85 2.06 6.66 2.59
C SER A 85 2.47 6.52 4.05
N PHE A 86 1.52 6.19 4.92
CA PHE A 86 1.80 6.03 6.34
C PHE A 86 2.77 4.89 6.60
N LEU A 87 2.62 3.79 5.88
CA LEU A 87 3.49 2.62 6.05
C LEU A 87 4.89 2.83 5.46
N GLY A 88 5.08 3.91 4.72
CA GLY A 88 6.34 4.12 4.03
C GLY A 88 6.47 3.32 2.76
N ALA A 89 5.36 2.75 2.28
CA ALA A 89 5.35 2.06 1.00
C ALA A 89 5.36 3.12 -0.11
N GLY A 90 6.31 3.02 -1.00
CA GLY A 90 6.47 4.03 -2.04
C GLY A 90 5.53 3.84 -3.23
N ARG A 91 4.70 2.80 -3.22
CA ARG A 91 3.93 2.44 -4.40
C ARG A 91 2.61 1.81 -3.99
N ILE A 92 1.57 2.10 -4.76
CA ILE A 92 0.33 1.35 -4.68
C ILE A 92 0.11 0.69 -6.05
N GLU A 93 -0.13 -0.62 -6.05
CA GLU A 93 -0.37 -1.40 -7.26
C GLU A 93 -1.86 -1.70 -7.33
N VAL A 94 -2.49 -1.23 -8.39
CA VAL A 94 -3.95 -1.36 -8.53
C VAL A 94 -4.25 -2.20 -9.76
N ALA A 95 -4.84 -3.36 -9.55
CA ALA A 95 -5.27 -4.22 -10.65
C ALA A 95 -6.60 -3.70 -11.17
N VAL A 96 -6.68 -3.49 -12.48
CA VAL A 96 -7.83 -2.88 -13.12
C VAL A 96 -8.26 -3.79 -14.26
N GLU A 97 -9.56 -3.91 -14.47
CA GLU A 97 -10.07 -4.69 -15.58
C GLU A 97 -9.58 -4.13 -16.92
N ASP A 98 -9.60 -4.97 -17.94
CA ASP A 98 -8.97 -4.63 -19.22
C ASP A 98 -9.55 -3.39 -19.89
N GLU A 99 -10.85 -3.23 -19.82
CA GLU A 99 -11.51 -2.11 -20.49
C GLU A 99 -12.41 -1.38 -19.49
N PRO A 100 -11.80 -0.59 -18.63
CA PRO A 100 -12.60 0.13 -17.65
C PRO A 100 -13.49 1.17 -18.32
N SER A 101 -14.63 1.44 -17.69
CA SER A 101 -15.52 2.46 -18.18
C SER A 101 -14.86 3.85 -18.12
N GLU A 102 -15.50 4.81 -18.76
CA GLU A 102 -15.00 6.18 -18.70
C GLU A 102 -15.00 6.70 -17.28
N GLU A 103 -16.05 6.38 -16.52
CA GLU A 103 -16.12 6.77 -15.12
C GLU A 103 -14.99 6.15 -14.30
N ALA A 104 -14.69 4.89 -14.57
CA ALA A 104 -13.58 4.22 -13.89
C ALA A 104 -12.25 4.89 -14.24
N ARG A 105 -12.04 5.21 -15.50
CA ARG A 105 -10.80 5.87 -15.91
C ARG A 105 -10.64 7.22 -15.24
N THR A 106 -11.72 7.99 -15.15
CA THR A 106 -11.70 9.29 -14.50
C THR A 106 -11.34 9.13 -13.01
N ALA A 107 -11.96 8.15 -12.35
CA ALA A 107 -11.68 7.91 -10.94
C ALA A 107 -10.23 7.47 -10.72
N LEU A 108 -9.71 6.62 -11.61
CA LEU A 108 -8.33 6.16 -11.51
C LEU A 108 -7.33 7.29 -11.74
N ALA A 109 -7.63 8.20 -12.67
CA ALA A 109 -6.77 9.35 -12.90
C ALA A 109 -6.71 10.26 -11.68
N ALA A 110 -7.87 10.49 -11.04
CA ALA A 110 -7.90 11.29 -9.83
C ALA A 110 -7.13 10.61 -8.70
N LEU A 111 -7.23 9.29 -8.60
CA LEU A 111 -6.50 8.53 -7.60
C LEU A 111 -5.00 8.65 -7.82
N ALA A 112 -4.57 8.56 -9.08
CA ALA A 112 -3.14 8.68 -9.40
C ALA A 112 -2.61 10.05 -9.00
N GLU A 113 -3.38 11.12 -9.23
CA GLU A 113 -2.98 12.44 -8.80
C GLU A 113 -2.88 12.55 -7.29
N ARG A 114 -3.84 11.94 -6.59
CA ARG A 114 -3.83 11.92 -5.13
C ARG A 114 -2.60 11.20 -4.60
N ALA A 115 -2.30 10.05 -5.20
CA ALA A 115 -1.13 9.27 -4.79
C ALA A 115 0.14 10.07 -4.97
N ASP A 116 0.25 10.76 -6.11
CA ASP A 116 1.42 11.58 -6.38
C ASP A 116 1.60 12.66 -5.32
N ARG A 117 0.51 13.31 -4.92
CA ARG A 117 0.58 14.35 -3.89
C ARG A 117 0.98 13.79 -2.53
N GLU A 118 0.73 12.52 -2.28
CA GLU A 118 1.08 11.88 -1.01
C GLU A 118 2.40 11.14 -1.08
N GLY A 119 3.14 11.28 -2.17
CA GLY A 119 4.44 10.65 -2.31
C GLY A 119 4.39 9.18 -2.61
N VAL A 120 3.29 8.69 -3.15
CA VAL A 120 3.10 7.28 -3.47
C VAL A 120 2.94 7.15 -4.97
N GLU A 121 3.74 6.28 -5.58
CA GLU A 121 3.63 6.03 -7.00
C GLU A 121 2.40 5.16 -7.27
N PHE A 122 1.56 5.57 -8.22
CA PHE A 122 0.42 4.79 -8.64
C PHE A 122 0.85 3.90 -9.81
N VAL A 123 0.69 2.59 -9.64
CA VAL A 123 1.06 1.63 -10.68
C VAL A 123 -0.18 0.82 -11.02
N ARG A 124 -0.62 0.94 -12.27
CA ARG A 124 -1.72 0.12 -12.75
C ARG A 124 -1.15 -1.21 -13.23
N VAL A 125 -1.76 -2.30 -12.76
CA VAL A 125 -1.36 -3.64 -13.20
C VAL A 125 -2.55 -4.28 -13.86
N ASP A 126 -2.29 -5.27 -14.71
CA ASP A 126 -3.36 -5.98 -15.38
C ASP A 126 -4.16 -6.75 -14.35
N GLY A 127 -5.47 -6.76 -14.53
CA GLY A 127 -6.33 -7.53 -13.66
C GLY A 127 -5.95 -8.99 -13.70
N ALA A 128 -6.28 -9.70 -12.63
CA ALA A 128 -5.98 -11.12 -12.55
C ALA A 128 -6.67 -11.84 -13.70
N ALA A 129 -5.91 -12.66 -14.36
CA ALA A 129 -6.44 -13.43 -15.47
C ALA A 129 -7.39 -14.50 -14.99
#